data_5c96e907d44758540118504bf121d3fb
#
_entry.id   5c96e907d44758540118504bf121d3fb
#
_cell.length_a   1.000
_cell.length_b   1.000
_cell.length_c   1.000
_cell.angle_alpha   90.00
_cell.angle_beta   90.00
_cell.angle_gamma   90.00
#
_symmetry.space_group_name_H-M   'P 1'
#
loop_
_entity.id
_entity.type
_entity.pdbx_description
1 polymer ?
#
loop_
_entity_poly.entity_id
_entity_poly.type
_entity_poly.pdbx_seq_one_letter_code
_entity_poly.pdbx_strand_id
1 'polypeptide(L)'
;MSRMIYADNAATTKLDIDAFEAMRPYLLDQYANASQPYSFARQTKKALQESRIQIAACINAEPEEIYFTSGGTESDNWAIKGSVEYGDYRAVITSEFEHHAILRACEKVEALGYPVAYLHPNQNGFITPDNLETTISDQTKLVSIMMVNNEIGTIQPIKELCDVAHKHGAIFHTD
;
A
#
# COMPACT_ATOMS: atom_id res chain seq x y z
N MET A 1 26.20 7.01 31.34
CA MET A 1 24.89 7.13 30.70
C MET A 1 24.61 5.84 29.94
N SER A 2 23.52 5.16 30.23
CA SER A 2 23.12 3.95 29.47
C SER A 2 22.82 4.34 28.03
N ARG A 3 23.40 3.62 27.05
CA ARG A 3 23.11 3.82 25.64
C ARG A 3 21.67 3.36 25.39
N MET A 4 20.78 4.27 24.96
CA MET A 4 19.43 3.91 24.53
C MET A 4 19.53 3.12 23.21
N ILE A 5 18.84 2.00 23.13
CA ILE A 5 18.69 1.20 21.93
C ILE A 5 17.23 1.35 21.46
N TYR A 6 17.02 1.90 20.27
CA TYR A 6 15.70 1.95 19.64
C TYR A 6 15.59 0.78 18.65
N ALA A 7 14.59 -0.08 18.86
CA ALA A 7 14.42 -1.33 18.12
C ALA A 7 13.00 -1.47 17.50
N ASP A 8 12.25 -0.38 17.41
CA ASP A 8 10.89 -0.35 16.89
C ASP A 8 10.82 0.41 15.55
N ASN A 9 11.67 0.02 14.60
CA ASN A 9 11.75 0.65 13.29
C ASN A 9 10.53 0.35 12.39
N ALA A 10 9.71 -0.63 12.75
CA ALA A 10 8.45 -0.89 12.06
C ALA A 10 7.40 0.20 12.36
N ALA A 11 7.45 0.81 13.55
CA ALA A 11 6.55 1.90 13.92
C ALA A 11 7.02 3.25 13.36
N THR A 12 8.31 3.59 13.51
CA THR A 12 8.88 4.84 12.98
C THR A 12 10.41 4.76 12.89
N THR A 13 11.00 5.58 12.03
CA THR A 13 12.45 5.70 11.85
C THR A 13 12.89 7.13 12.01
N LYS A 14 14.16 7.32 12.39
CA LYS A 14 14.79 8.64 12.35
C LYS A 14 14.88 9.10 10.90
N LEU A 15 14.57 10.39 10.65
CA LEU A 15 14.77 11.00 9.34
C LEU A 15 16.26 10.93 8.96
N ASP A 16 16.54 10.43 7.77
CA ASP A 16 17.88 10.42 7.19
C ASP A 16 18.34 11.84 6.88
N ILE A 17 19.61 12.15 7.17
CA ILE A 17 20.14 13.52 7.03
C ILE A 17 20.24 13.92 5.56
N ASP A 18 20.60 13.00 4.65
CA ASP A 18 20.73 13.29 3.23
C ASP A 18 19.33 13.51 2.62
N ALA A 19 18.33 12.74 3.07
CA ALA A 19 16.92 12.96 2.70
C ALA A 19 16.43 14.34 3.17
N PHE A 20 16.75 14.72 4.42
CA PHE A 20 16.41 16.07 4.94
C PHE A 20 17.05 17.19 4.11
N GLU A 21 18.34 17.09 3.82
CA GLU A 21 19.04 18.12 3.03
C GLU A 21 18.50 18.20 1.59
N ALA A 22 18.10 17.08 1.00
CA ALA A 22 17.42 17.07 -0.30
C ALA A 22 16.03 17.71 -0.27
N MET A 23 15.28 17.57 0.83
CA MET A 23 13.96 18.20 1.04
C MET A 23 14.05 19.70 1.35
N ARG A 24 15.10 20.13 2.05
CA ARG A 24 15.23 21.49 2.63
C ARG A 24 14.99 22.63 1.62
N PRO A 25 15.51 22.60 0.38
CA PRO A 25 15.25 23.66 -0.60
C PRO A 25 13.77 23.83 -0.95
N TYR A 26 13.00 22.72 -0.97
CA TYR A 26 11.57 22.73 -1.28
C TYR A 26 10.70 23.21 -0.10
N LEU A 27 11.23 23.15 1.10
CA LEU A 27 10.56 23.65 2.30
C LEU A 27 10.79 25.16 2.50
N LEU A 28 11.92 25.70 2.03
CA LEU A 28 12.34 27.07 2.33
C LEU A 28 12.31 28.00 1.10
N ASP A 29 12.79 27.55 -0.05
CA ASP A 29 13.08 28.42 -1.19
C ASP A 29 12.19 28.12 -2.41
N GLN A 30 11.89 26.83 -2.68
CA GLN A 30 11.21 26.33 -3.88
C GLN A 30 9.82 25.77 -3.52
N TYR A 31 9.07 26.48 -2.73
CA TYR A 31 7.79 26.03 -2.15
C TYR A 31 6.58 26.22 -3.08
N ALA A 32 6.78 26.51 -4.36
CA ALA A 32 5.68 26.73 -5.28
C ALA A 32 4.82 25.48 -5.49
N ASN A 33 3.52 25.68 -5.64
CA ASN A 33 2.62 24.58 -6.01
C ASN A 33 2.96 24.08 -7.43
N ALA A 34 3.33 22.81 -7.54
CA ALA A 34 3.74 22.17 -8.80
C ALA A 34 2.67 22.17 -9.90
N SER A 35 1.39 22.34 -9.55
CA SER A 35 0.27 22.39 -10.50
C SER A 35 0.12 23.75 -11.19
N GLN A 36 0.84 24.77 -10.75
CA GLN A 36 0.70 26.12 -11.28
C GLN A 36 1.52 26.37 -12.56
N PRO A 37 1.04 27.21 -13.49
CA PRO A 37 1.68 27.44 -14.79
C PRO A 37 2.86 28.43 -14.76
N TYR A 38 3.04 29.21 -13.70
CA TYR A 38 4.07 30.24 -13.63
C TYR A 38 5.50 29.66 -13.47
N SER A 39 6.51 30.47 -13.83
CA SER A 39 7.90 30.03 -13.91
C SER A 39 8.47 29.52 -12.59
N PHE A 40 8.06 30.09 -11.45
CA PHE A 40 8.49 29.68 -10.11
C PHE A 40 8.09 28.24 -9.79
N ALA A 41 6.97 27.72 -10.34
CA ALA A 41 6.51 26.35 -10.12
C ALA A 41 7.26 25.29 -10.97
N ARG A 42 8.02 25.69 -11.99
CA ARG A 42 8.66 24.76 -12.93
C ARG A 42 9.62 23.79 -12.24
N GLN A 43 10.41 24.32 -11.31
CA GLN A 43 11.43 23.53 -10.60
C GLN A 43 10.80 22.51 -9.66
N THR A 44 9.76 22.90 -8.92
CA THR A 44 8.99 22.00 -8.05
C THR A 44 8.29 20.90 -8.87
N LYS A 45 7.70 21.26 -10.01
CA LYS A 45 7.07 20.30 -10.93
C LYS A 45 8.09 19.29 -11.47
N LYS A 46 9.27 19.76 -11.87
CA LYS A 46 10.35 18.91 -12.36
C LYS A 46 10.82 17.95 -11.28
N ALA A 47 11.07 18.43 -10.06
CA ALA A 47 11.49 17.60 -8.93
C ALA A 47 10.47 16.51 -8.60
N LEU A 48 9.18 16.84 -8.61
CA LEU A 48 8.10 15.87 -8.38
C LEU A 48 8.08 14.78 -9.46
N GLN A 49 8.30 15.15 -10.72
CA GLN A 49 8.37 14.19 -11.83
C GLN A 49 9.63 13.30 -11.73
N GLU A 50 10.78 13.86 -11.40
CA GLU A 50 12.01 13.12 -11.20
C GLU A 50 11.88 12.12 -10.04
N SER A 51 11.21 12.50 -8.95
CA SER A 51 10.92 11.60 -7.83
C SER A 51 10.02 10.43 -8.26
N ARG A 52 8.99 10.68 -9.07
CA ARG A 52 8.15 9.60 -9.63
C ARG A 52 8.96 8.63 -10.48
N ILE A 53 9.81 9.13 -11.37
CA ILE A 53 10.67 8.31 -12.23
C ILE A 53 11.58 7.40 -11.38
N GLN A 54 12.19 7.97 -10.33
CA GLN A 54 13.07 7.20 -9.44
C GLN A 54 12.33 6.10 -8.69
N ILE A 55 11.16 6.40 -8.13
CA ILE A 55 10.32 5.42 -7.40
C ILE A 55 9.83 4.34 -8.37
N ALA A 56 9.31 4.71 -9.53
CA ALA A 56 8.84 3.78 -10.55
C ALA A 56 9.92 2.79 -10.96
N ALA A 57 11.15 3.27 -11.19
CA ALA A 57 12.30 2.42 -11.51
C ALA A 57 12.64 1.40 -10.40
N CYS A 58 12.39 1.73 -9.12
CA CYS A 58 12.64 0.82 -8.00
C CYS A 58 11.66 -0.37 -7.95
N ILE A 59 10.45 -0.19 -8.47
CA ILE A 59 9.37 -1.19 -8.41
C ILE A 59 8.95 -1.71 -9.80
N ASN A 60 9.72 -1.37 -10.85
CA ASN A 60 9.45 -1.74 -12.24
C ASN A 60 8.05 -1.30 -12.71
N ALA A 61 7.66 -0.07 -12.36
CA ALA A 61 6.42 0.59 -12.76
C ALA A 61 6.70 1.78 -13.71
N GLU A 62 5.64 2.32 -14.32
CA GLU A 62 5.71 3.58 -15.07
C GLU A 62 5.53 4.78 -14.12
N PRO A 63 6.14 5.95 -14.40
CA PRO A 63 6.02 7.12 -13.54
C PRO A 63 4.58 7.60 -13.32
N GLU A 64 3.69 7.37 -14.29
CA GLU A 64 2.27 7.69 -14.26
C GLU A 64 1.47 6.82 -13.28
N GLU A 65 2.02 5.66 -12.89
CA GLU A 65 1.43 4.74 -11.91
C GLU A 65 1.79 5.11 -10.46
N ILE A 66 2.68 6.10 -10.25
CA ILE A 66 3.10 6.54 -8.92
C ILE A 66 2.21 7.67 -8.41
N TYR A 67 1.57 7.46 -7.29
CA TYR A 67 0.73 8.44 -6.60
C TYR A 67 1.26 8.70 -5.20
N PHE A 68 1.49 9.97 -4.87
CA PHE A 68 1.92 10.39 -3.53
C PHE A 68 0.70 10.61 -2.65
N THR A 69 0.70 10.01 -1.47
CA THR A 69 -0.32 10.13 -0.44
C THR A 69 0.29 10.67 0.86
N SER A 70 -0.54 10.97 1.84
CA SER A 70 -0.09 11.41 3.17
C SER A 70 0.52 10.28 4.00
N GLY A 71 0.39 9.02 3.58
CA GLY A 71 0.92 7.84 4.26
C GLY A 71 0.17 6.56 3.90
N GLY A 72 0.63 5.41 4.43
CA GLY A 72 0.06 4.09 4.15
C GLY A 72 -1.45 4.02 4.38
N THR A 73 -1.94 4.59 5.49
CA THR A 73 -3.39 4.59 5.78
C THR A 73 -4.24 5.22 4.67
N GLU A 74 -3.78 6.31 4.04
CA GLU A 74 -4.49 6.89 2.89
C GLU A 74 -4.40 5.97 1.68
N SER A 75 -3.23 5.42 1.38
CA SER A 75 -3.00 4.51 0.26
C SER A 75 -3.87 3.25 0.37
N ASP A 76 -3.90 2.62 1.53
CA ASP A 76 -4.70 1.42 1.80
C ASP A 76 -6.20 1.69 1.67
N ASN A 77 -6.67 2.81 2.26
CA ASN A 77 -8.07 3.20 2.11
C ASN A 77 -8.43 3.48 0.65
N TRP A 78 -7.51 4.08 -0.11
CA TRP A 78 -7.72 4.32 -1.53
C TRP A 78 -7.76 3.01 -2.31
N ALA A 79 -6.83 2.08 -2.07
CA ALA A 79 -6.81 0.78 -2.72
C ALA A 79 -8.09 -0.03 -2.42
N ILE A 80 -8.45 -0.17 -1.15
CA ILE A 80 -9.62 -0.98 -0.72
C ILE A 80 -10.93 -0.35 -1.18
N LYS A 81 -11.16 0.92 -0.83
CA LYS A 81 -12.44 1.60 -1.13
C LYS A 81 -12.57 1.97 -2.62
N GLY A 82 -11.45 2.27 -3.27
CA GLY A 82 -11.43 2.61 -4.70
C GLY A 82 -11.60 1.38 -5.61
N SER A 83 -11.37 0.18 -5.11
CA SER A 83 -11.57 -1.06 -5.88
C SER A 83 -13.04 -1.48 -5.96
N VAL A 84 -13.91 -1.01 -5.06
CA VAL A 84 -15.33 -1.34 -5.05
C VAL A 84 -16.12 -0.26 -5.78
N GLU A 85 -16.96 -0.67 -6.71
CA GLU A 85 -17.81 0.22 -7.51
C GLU A 85 -19.27 -0.01 -7.15
N TYR A 86 -20.06 1.05 -7.11
CA TYR A 86 -21.50 0.94 -6.87
C TYR A 86 -22.16 0.03 -7.93
N GLY A 87 -22.83 -1.01 -7.45
CA GLY A 87 -23.49 -2.01 -8.30
C GLY A 87 -22.61 -3.20 -8.73
N ASP A 88 -21.29 -3.17 -8.48
CA ASP A 88 -20.37 -4.31 -8.65
C ASP A 88 -20.06 -4.92 -7.26
N TYR A 89 -20.95 -5.78 -6.78
CA TYR A 89 -20.85 -6.39 -5.44
C TYR A 89 -19.92 -7.60 -5.39
N ARG A 90 -18.84 -7.60 -6.16
CA ARG A 90 -17.81 -8.62 -6.05
C ARG A 90 -17.06 -8.52 -4.73
N ALA A 91 -16.58 -9.66 -4.24
CA ALA A 91 -15.97 -9.79 -2.93
C ALA A 91 -14.57 -9.13 -2.85
N VAL A 92 -14.24 -8.68 -1.66
CA VAL A 92 -12.86 -8.37 -1.24
C VAL A 92 -12.38 -9.51 -0.34
N ILE A 93 -11.15 -9.99 -0.56
CA ILE A 93 -10.48 -10.97 0.31
C ILE A 93 -9.28 -10.29 0.96
N THR A 94 -9.13 -10.46 2.26
CA THR A 94 -7.99 -9.95 3.02
C THR A 94 -7.57 -10.97 4.09
N SER A 95 -6.54 -10.68 4.87
CA SER A 95 -6.18 -11.51 6.02
C SER A 95 -6.64 -10.92 7.35
N GLU A 96 -6.74 -11.74 8.39
CA GLU A 96 -7.16 -11.29 9.72
C GLU A 96 -6.07 -10.50 10.47
N PHE A 97 -4.83 -10.58 10.02
CA PHE A 97 -3.68 -9.97 10.70
C PHE A 97 -3.04 -8.82 9.91
N GLU A 98 -3.83 -8.21 9.02
CA GLU A 98 -3.45 -6.98 8.32
C GLU A 98 -3.28 -5.79 9.26
N HIS A 99 -2.58 -4.76 8.79
CA HIS A 99 -2.57 -3.48 9.48
C HIS A 99 -4.01 -2.94 9.64
N HIS A 100 -4.28 -2.24 10.73
CA HIS A 100 -5.60 -1.68 11.02
C HIS A 100 -6.16 -0.78 9.92
N ALA A 101 -5.32 -0.15 9.10
CA ALA A 101 -5.75 0.65 7.95
C ALA A 101 -6.54 -0.19 6.94
N ILE A 102 -6.07 -1.42 6.65
CA ILE A 102 -6.75 -2.39 5.78
C ILE A 102 -8.02 -2.92 6.46
N LEU A 103 -7.91 -3.42 7.70
CA LEU A 103 -9.05 -4.01 8.40
C LEU A 103 -10.22 -3.02 8.53
N ARG A 104 -9.95 -1.76 8.91
CA ARG A 104 -10.99 -0.72 9.01
C ARG A 104 -11.57 -0.30 7.66
N ALA A 105 -10.75 -0.32 6.60
CA ALA A 105 -11.25 -0.08 5.25
C ALA A 105 -12.19 -1.21 4.80
N CYS A 106 -11.82 -2.48 5.06
CA CYS A 106 -12.64 -3.66 4.77
C CYS A 106 -13.96 -3.66 5.58
N GLU A 107 -13.91 -3.40 6.88
CA GLU A 107 -15.13 -3.22 7.71
C GLU A 107 -16.10 -2.17 7.12
N LYS A 108 -15.55 -1.07 6.58
CA LYS A 108 -16.38 -0.03 5.95
C LYS A 108 -17.01 -0.50 4.64
N VAL A 109 -16.26 -1.25 3.84
CA VAL A 109 -16.73 -1.84 2.58
C VAL A 109 -17.83 -2.87 2.87
N GLU A 110 -17.64 -3.72 3.89
CA GLU A 110 -18.63 -4.69 4.35
C GLU A 110 -19.91 -4.01 4.84
N ALA A 111 -19.79 -2.93 5.60
CA ALA A 111 -20.94 -2.13 6.05
C ALA A 111 -21.72 -1.45 4.91
N LEU A 112 -21.13 -1.33 3.72
CA LEU A 112 -21.80 -0.85 2.50
C LEU A 112 -22.44 -1.99 1.70
N GLY A 113 -22.38 -3.24 2.19
CA GLY A 113 -23.03 -4.42 1.61
C GLY A 113 -22.14 -5.21 0.64
N TYR A 114 -20.86 -4.94 0.55
CA TYR A 114 -19.92 -5.74 -0.24
C TYR A 114 -19.46 -6.96 0.57
N PRO A 115 -19.37 -8.16 -0.02
CA PRO A 115 -18.83 -9.31 0.68
C PRO A 115 -17.34 -9.13 0.98
N VAL A 116 -16.94 -9.40 2.22
CA VAL A 116 -15.53 -9.42 2.62
C VAL A 116 -15.22 -10.77 3.25
N ALA A 117 -14.15 -11.41 2.79
CA ALA A 117 -13.64 -12.65 3.37
C ALA A 117 -12.28 -12.41 4.04
N TYR A 118 -12.12 -12.95 5.24
CA TYR A 118 -10.90 -12.82 6.03
C TYR A 118 -10.20 -14.18 6.11
N LEU A 119 -9.00 -14.28 5.56
CA LEU A 119 -8.19 -15.49 5.58
C LEU A 119 -7.47 -15.63 6.92
N HIS A 120 -7.54 -16.82 7.50
CA HIS A 120 -6.78 -17.16 8.71
C HIS A 120 -5.35 -17.58 8.33
N PRO A 121 -4.31 -16.96 8.96
CA PRO A 121 -2.96 -17.46 8.80
C PRO A 121 -2.80 -18.84 9.43
N ASN A 122 -1.87 -19.63 8.90
CA ASN A 122 -1.48 -20.89 9.53
C ASN A 122 -0.70 -20.62 10.84
N GLN A 123 -0.29 -21.71 11.55
CA GLN A 123 0.42 -21.61 12.83
C GLN A 123 1.76 -20.85 12.76
N ASN A 124 2.32 -20.71 11.57
CA ASN A 124 3.56 -19.95 11.33
C ASN A 124 3.31 -18.52 10.82
N GLY A 125 2.07 -18.07 10.78
CA GLY A 125 1.69 -16.72 10.33
C GLY A 125 1.65 -16.56 8.81
N PHE A 126 1.52 -17.65 8.02
CA PHE A 126 1.43 -17.56 6.57
C PHE A 126 -0.01 -17.71 6.07
N ILE A 127 -0.38 -16.88 5.12
CA ILE A 127 -1.48 -17.14 4.19
C ILE A 127 -0.89 -17.97 3.03
N THR A 128 -1.42 -19.15 2.80
CA THR A 128 -0.92 -20.02 1.74
C THR A 128 -1.72 -19.85 0.45
N PRO A 129 -1.13 -20.11 -0.73
CA PRO A 129 -1.86 -20.12 -2.00
C PRO A 129 -3.08 -21.05 -1.97
N ASP A 130 -2.98 -22.22 -1.33
CA ASP A 130 -4.09 -23.16 -1.19
C ASP A 130 -5.24 -22.58 -0.35
N ASN A 131 -4.90 -21.82 0.71
CA ASN A 131 -5.90 -21.14 1.53
C ASN A 131 -6.65 -20.08 0.71
N LEU A 132 -5.95 -19.32 -0.11
CA LEU A 132 -6.57 -18.36 -1.02
C LEU A 132 -7.39 -19.08 -2.11
N GLU A 133 -6.86 -20.12 -2.77
CA GLU A 133 -7.54 -20.87 -3.85
C GLU A 133 -8.89 -21.46 -3.39
N THR A 134 -9.01 -21.84 -2.11
CA THR A 134 -10.29 -22.37 -1.56
C THR A 134 -11.34 -21.30 -1.30
N THR A 135 -10.94 -20.04 -1.25
CA THR A 135 -11.83 -18.90 -0.90
C THR A 135 -12.16 -18.02 -2.11
N ILE A 136 -11.20 -17.86 -3.02
CA ILE A 136 -11.32 -17.00 -4.19
C ILE A 136 -12.26 -17.58 -5.25
N SER A 137 -12.93 -16.71 -5.99
CA SER A 137 -13.77 -17.07 -7.14
C SER A 137 -13.75 -15.95 -8.18
N ASP A 138 -14.38 -16.17 -9.33
CA ASP A 138 -14.58 -15.15 -10.38
C ASP A 138 -15.45 -13.95 -9.89
N GLN A 139 -16.08 -14.09 -8.72
CA GLN A 139 -16.79 -13.02 -8.03
C GLN A 139 -15.88 -12.26 -7.03
N THR A 140 -14.57 -12.46 -7.07
CA THR A 140 -13.61 -11.69 -6.28
C THR A 140 -13.09 -10.50 -7.09
N LYS A 141 -13.18 -9.30 -6.51
CA LYS A 141 -12.68 -8.06 -7.13
C LYS A 141 -11.24 -7.79 -6.74
N LEU A 142 -10.94 -7.95 -5.45
CA LEU A 142 -9.67 -7.58 -4.84
C LEU A 142 -9.22 -8.64 -3.83
N VAL A 143 -7.96 -8.97 -3.89
CA VAL A 143 -7.23 -9.68 -2.82
C VAL A 143 -6.20 -8.71 -2.23
N SER A 144 -6.22 -8.50 -0.91
CA SER A 144 -5.30 -7.60 -0.21
C SER A 144 -4.59 -8.36 0.90
N ILE A 145 -3.30 -8.63 0.73
CA ILE A 145 -2.45 -9.35 1.71
C ILE A 145 -1.16 -8.57 1.90
N MET A 146 -0.85 -8.19 3.13
CA MET A 146 0.40 -7.48 3.46
C MET A 146 1.63 -8.31 3.11
N MET A 147 2.69 -7.64 2.61
CA MET A 147 3.92 -8.33 2.24
C MET A 147 4.68 -8.84 3.46
N VAL A 148 4.80 -8.00 4.49
CA VAL A 148 5.49 -8.33 5.74
C VAL A 148 4.65 -7.86 6.91
N ASN A 149 4.34 -8.77 7.83
CA ASN A 149 3.62 -8.37 9.03
C ASN A 149 4.55 -7.57 9.96
N ASN A 150 4.17 -6.35 10.28
CA ASN A 150 4.96 -5.41 11.07
C ASN A 150 5.13 -5.81 12.54
N GLU A 151 4.30 -6.70 13.06
CA GLU A 151 4.34 -7.16 14.46
C GLU A 151 5.16 -8.44 14.63
N ILE A 152 4.95 -9.45 13.77
CA ILE A 152 5.58 -10.77 13.88
C ILE A 152 6.69 -11.03 12.85
N GLY A 153 6.83 -10.14 11.84
CA GLY A 153 7.91 -10.20 10.86
C GLY A 153 7.76 -11.30 9.79
N THR A 154 6.61 -11.97 9.71
CA THR A 154 6.37 -12.99 8.68
C THR A 154 6.30 -12.36 7.31
N ILE A 155 7.08 -12.88 6.35
CA ILE A 155 7.08 -12.46 4.94
C ILE A 155 6.16 -13.39 4.16
N GLN A 156 5.10 -12.86 3.56
CA GLN A 156 4.10 -13.64 2.83
C GLN A 156 4.60 -14.06 1.44
N PRO A 157 4.14 -15.20 0.89
CA PRO A 157 4.45 -15.65 -0.47
C PRO A 157 3.66 -14.85 -1.50
N ILE A 158 3.97 -13.54 -1.61
CA ILE A 158 3.19 -12.55 -2.36
C ILE A 158 3.08 -12.92 -3.84
N LYS A 159 4.17 -13.43 -4.43
CA LYS A 159 4.16 -13.78 -5.85
C LYS A 159 3.14 -14.88 -6.13
N GLU A 160 3.16 -15.95 -5.36
CA GLU A 160 2.26 -17.09 -5.51
C GLU A 160 0.80 -16.71 -5.22
N LEU A 161 0.57 -15.86 -4.22
CA LEU A 161 -0.76 -15.33 -3.91
C LEU A 161 -1.29 -14.41 -5.04
N CYS A 162 -0.42 -13.58 -5.60
CA CYS A 162 -0.74 -12.73 -6.74
C CYS A 162 -1.10 -13.57 -7.99
N ASP A 163 -0.32 -14.62 -8.26
CA ASP A 163 -0.58 -15.54 -9.38
C ASP A 163 -1.97 -16.22 -9.24
N VAL A 164 -2.36 -16.61 -8.03
CA VAL A 164 -3.70 -17.14 -7.73
C VAL A 164 -4.77 -16.07 -7.98
N ALA A 165 -4.61 -14.88 -7.44
CA ALA A 165 -5.58 -13.80 -7.63
C ALA A 165 -5.81 -13.45 -9.10
N HIS A 166 -4.74 -13.31 -9.86
CA HIS A 166 -4.79 -12.99 -11.29
C HIS A 166 -5.44 -14.10 -12.13
N LYS A 167 -5.23 -15.36 -11.78
CA LYS A 167 -5.89 -16.51 -12.43
C LYS A 167 -7.43 -16.42 -12.36
N HIS A 168 -7.96 -15.83 -11.28
CA HIS A 168 -9.40 -15.58 -11.08
C HIS A 168 -9.85 -14.19 -11.53
N GLY A 169 -8.98 -13.40 -12.16
CA GLY A 169 -9.30 -12.05 -12.65
C GLY A 169 -9.45 -11.00 -11.54
N ALA A 170 -8.99 -11.30 -10.33
CA ALA A 170 -8.98 -10.36 -9.21
C ALA A 170 -7.73 -9.46 -9.25
N ILE A 171 -7.87 -8.22 -8.79
CA ILE A 171 -6.75 -7.33 -8.53
C ILE A 171 -6.02 -7.82 -7.27
N PHE A 172 -4.69 -7.74 -7.24
CA PHE A 172 -3.90 -8.03 -6.05
C PHE A 172 -3.29 -6.73 -5.48
N HIS A 173 -3.50 -6.51 -4.19
CA HIS A 173 -2.94 -5.40 -3.42
C HIS A 173 -2.06 -5.95 -2.30
N THR A 174 -0.97 -5.25 -1.98
CA THR A 174 -0.13 -5.56 -0.83
C THR A 174 0.25 -4.26 -0.10
N ASP A 175 0.06 -4.25 1.21
CA ASP A 175 0.57 -3.22 2.12
C ASP A 175 2.03 -3.53 2.51
#